data_eb434843f7c07d69ca56b8f24e7a01f9
#
_entry.id   eb434843f7c07d69ca56b8f24e7a01f9
#
_cell.length_a   1.000
_cell.length_b   1.000
_cell.length_c   1.000
_cell.angle_alpha   90.00
_cell.angle_beta   90.00
_cell.angle_gamma   90.00
#
_symmetry.space_group_name_H-M   'P 1'
#
loop_
_entity.id
_entity.type
_entity.pdbx_description
1 polymer ?
#
loop_
_entity_poly.entity_id
_entity_poly.type
_entity_poly.pdbx_seq_one_letter_code
_entity_poly.pdbx_strand_id
1 'polypeptide(L)'
;MPSNVAEAAVTNVTPRHLWCKRTNLYHFFIGDLLKFHSEPSGDGDGFDVTFHGVRGSTPCHSPKLVKYGGNTSCVSLNIDGVDPVLFDLGTGLRYFGQWLASDDALRATVLLSHLHWDHIQGLPFFTPLLQDGSHLTVYGPVQEGDLTLQSVFANTIKPPIFPVHLETLPGLIDFIECWQNEFSIGTDAVPVEVMARSIPHVGNTLGYRVTARGATVAYLSDHQMPVDGSLGVDAGALELCRGADLLIHDAQYTPSEFARKSNWGHCTIEYAVWVAAQAGAKQLALFHHDPTHDDAMLDVLTADAQRCGRELGVEVFAAREGQTIRVGG
;
A
#
# COMPACT_ATOMS: atom_id res chain seq x y z
N MET A 1 0.84 -40.56 64.95
CA MET A 1 -0.57 -40.06 64.97
C MET A 1 -0.82 -39.48 63.59
N PRO A 2 -1.72 -40.05 62.79
CA PRO A 2 -1.95 -39.60 61.42
C PRO A 2 -3.03 -38.50 61.37
N SER A 3 -2.77 -37.50 60.57
CA SER A 3 -3.74 -36.45 60.22
C SER A 3 -4.44 -36.80 58.90
N ASN A 4 -5.73 -36.88 58.97
CA ASN A 4 -6.66 -37.08 57.87
C ASN A 4 -6.56 -35.98 56.81
N VAL A 5 -6.43 -36.40 55.57
CA VAL A 5 -6.69 -35.56 54.41
C VAL A 5 -7.94 -36.12 53.73
N ALA A 6 -8.98 -35.28 53.68
CA ALA A 6 -10.24 -35.62 53.04
C ALA A 6 -10.11 -35.49 51.50
N GLU A 7 -10.46 -36.57 50.80
CA GLU A 7 -10.67 -36.61 49.38
C GLU A 7 -11.94 -35.83 48.98
N ALA A 8 -11.81 -34.83 48.11
CA ALA A 8 -12.95 -34.18 47.51
C ALA A 8 -13.25 -34.86 46.14
N ALA A 9 -14.44 -35.42 46.06
CA ALA A 9 -14.96 -36.07 44.87
C ALA A 9 -15.16 -35.09 43.72
N VAL A 10 -14.52 -35.34 42.57
CA VAL A 10 -14.75 -34.67 41.31
C VAL A 10 -15.96 -35.31 40.64
N THR A 11 -17.08 -34.59 40.59
CA THR A 11 -18.26 -34.97 39.82
C THR A 11 -18.08 -34.54 38.35
N ASN A 12 -18.04 -35.52 37.48
CA ASN A 12 -18.11 -35.35 36.03
C ASN A 12 -19.47 -34.74 35.62
N VAL A 13 -19.43 -33.52 35.06
CA VAL A 13 -20.59 -32.93 34.38
C VAL A 13 -20.25 -32.83 32.88
N THR A 14 -20.89 -33.67 32.12
CA THR A 14 -20.90 -33.60 30.64
C THR A 14 -21.69 -32.37 30.17
N PRO A 15 -21.17 -31.56 29.23
CA PRO A 15 -21.96 -30.47 28.65
C PRO A 15 -22.93 -31.05 27.61
N ARG A 16 -24.22 -31.02 27.91
CA ARG A 16 -25.27 -31.21 26.91
C ARG A 16 -25.42 -29.98 26.03
N HIS A 17 -25.47 -30.24 24.73
CA HIS A 17 -25.76 -29.31 23.65
C HIS A 17 -26.92 -28.38 23.93
N LEU A 18 -26.66 -27.07 23.87
CA LEU A 18 -27.70 -26.05 23.69
C LEU A 18 -27.31 -25.20 22.47
N TRP A 19 -27.70 -25.67 21.30
CA TRP A 19 -27.75 -24.86 20.09
C TRP A 19 -29.05 -24.03 20.16
N CYS A 20 -28.92 -22.79 20.59
CA CYS A 20 -29.98 -21.81 20.43
C CYS A 20 -29.91 -21.27 19.00
N LYS A 21 -30.92 -21.59 18.21
CA LYS A 21 -31.19 -20.93 16.91
C LYS A 21 -31.40 -19.44 17.18
N ARG A 22 -30.42 -18.62 16.84
CA ARG A 22 -30.58 -17.17 16.63
C ARG A 22 -30.55 -16.90 15.15
N THR A 23 -31.74 -16.70 14.62
CA THR A 23 -32.09 -16.12 13.34
C THR A 23 -31.39 -14.79 13.09
N ASN A 24 -30.81 -14.68 11.92
CA ASN A 24 -30.66 -13.48 11.06
C ASN A 24 -30.89 -12.10 11.72
N LEU A 25 -29.86 -11.53 12.31
CA LEU A 25 -29.80 -10.10 12.63
C LEU A 25 -28.46 -9.46 12.21
N TYR A 26 -27.59 -10.20 11.52
CA TYR A 26 -26.32 -9.68 11.03
C TYR A 26 -26.35 -9.25 9.56
N HIS A 27 -27.50 -9.37 8.89
CA HIS A 27 -27.61 -9.01 7.45
C HIS A 27 -28.08 -7.57 7.19
N PHE A 28 -28.38 -6.78 8.23
CA PHE A 28 -28.97 -5.44 8.04
C PHE A 28 -28.02 -4.26 8.27
N PHE A 29 -26.76 -4.49 8.67
CA PHE A 29 -25.80 -3.40 8.91
C PHE A 29 -24.56 -3.40 8.02
N ILE A 30 -24.38 -4.38 7.13
CA ILE A 30 -23.25 -4.43 6.20
C ILE A 30 -23.67 -3.96 4.79
N GLY A 31 -24.97 -3.82 4.52
CA GLY A 31 -25.49 -3.54 3.17
C GLY A 31 -25.33 -2.10 2.66
N ASP A 32 -25.12 -1.12 3.52
CA ASP A 32 -25.11 0.30 3.10
C ASP A 32 -23.73 0.99 3.16
N LEU A 33 -22.69 0.30 3.62
CA LEU A 33 -21.32 0.84 3.64
C LEU A 33 -20.42 0.36 2.49
N LEU A 34 -20.92 -0.50 1.61
CA LEU A 34 -20.15 -1.13 0.52
C LEU A 34 -20.71 -0.83 -0.89
N LYS A 35 -21.44 0.26 -1.10
CA LYS A 35 -21.83 0.69 -2.44
C LYS A 35 -21.00 1.89 -2.90
N PHE A 36 -19.67 1.72 -3.00
CA PHE A 36 -18.83 2.47 -3.93
C PHE A 36 -18.29 1.53 -5.01
N HIS A 37 -19.20 0.81 -5.67
CA HIS A 37 -18.89 0.32 -7.01
C HIS A 37 -19.17 1.49 -7.96
N SER A 38 -18.13 2.20 -8.40
CA SER A 38 -18.20 2.81 -9.70
C SER A 38 -18.37 1.66 -10.69
N GLU A 39 -19.48 1.63 -11.42
CA GLU A 39 -19.59 0.76 -12.59
C GLU A 39 -18.36 1.00 -13.48
N PRO A 40 -17.75 -0.04 -14.10
CA PRO A 40 -16.62 0.17 -14.99
C PRO A 40 -17.05 1.21 -16.03
N SER A 41 -16.41 2.36 -15.99
CA SER A 41 -16.60 3.40 -16.99
C SER A 41 -16.12 2.81 -18.31
N GLY A 42 -17.05 2.62 -19.26
CA GLY A 42 -16.76 2.03 -20.56
C GLY A 42 -15.56 2.68 -21.26
N ASP A 43 -15.14 2.11 -22.40
CA ASP A 43 -14.02 2.39 -23.33
C ASP A 43 -13.34 3.80 -23.33
N GLY A 44 -13.27 4.47 -22.18
CA GLY A 44 -12.69 5.80 -21.98
C GLY A 44 -11.18 5.73 -21.69
N ASP A 45 -10.50 6.83 -22.01
CA ASP A 45 -9.11 7.05 -21.59
C ASP A 45 -8.98 7.06 -20.06
N GLY A 46 -7.82 6.58 -19.53
CA GLY A 46 -7.51 6.57 -18.11
C GLY A 46 -7.92 5.31 -17.35
N PHE A 47 -7.66 5.30 -16.02
CA PHE A 47 -7.93 4.19 -15.11
C PHE A 47 -8.13 4.68 -13.67
N ASP A 48 -8.63 3.81 -12.82
CA ASP A 48 -8.92 4.12 -11.42
C ASP A 48 -7.74 3.76 -10.52
N VAL A 49 -7.44 4.65 -9.56
CA VAL A 49 -6.42 4.47 -8.52
C VAL A 49 -7.13 4.45 -7.17
N THR A 50 -6.98 3.35 -6.42
CA THR A 50 -7.60 3.19 -5.10
C THR A 50 -6.55 3.02 -4.02
N PHE A 51 -6.67 3.82 -2.95
CA PHE A 51 -5.78 3.79 -1.79
C PHE A 51 -6.34 2.84 -0.73
N HIS A 52 -5.65 1.74 -0.43
CA HIS A 52 -6.04 0.76 0.59
C HIS A 52 -5.29 0.92 1.90
N GLY A 53 -4.15 1.60 1.87
CA GLY A 53 -3.34 1.96 3.02
C GLY A 53 -2.44 3.13 2.67
N VAL A 54 -2.31 4.09 3.58
CA VAL A 54 -1.68 5.41 3.34
C VAL A 54 -0.71 5.84 4.43
N ARG A 55 -0.57 5.03 5.49
CA ARG A 55 0.33 5.32 6.63
C ARG A 55 1.74 4.82 6.39
N GLY A 56 2.70 5.56 6.91
CA GLY A 56 4.10 5.18 6.95
C GLY A 56 4.51 4.45 8.21
N SER A 57 5.60 3.74 8.14
CA SER A 57 6.37 3.11 9.20
C SER A 57 5.65 2.02 10.00
N THR A 58 4.39 2.19 10.37
CA THR A 58 3.62 1.22 11.17
C THR A 58 2.12 1.45 11.05
N PRO A 59 1.30 0.39 11.05
CA PRO A 59 -0.14 0.57 11.12
C PRO A 59 -0.53 1.20 12.46
N CYS A 60 -1.53 2.05 12.43
CA CYS A 60 -2.00 2.75 13.62
C CYS A 60 -3.54 2.75 13.70
N HIS A 61 -4.06 2.80 14.93
CA HIS A 61 -5.49 2.81 15.18
C HIS A 61 -5.85 3.76 16.31
N SER A 62 -6.78 4.66 16.06
CA SER A 62 -7.34 5.58 17.05
C SER A 62 -8.66 6.17 16.50
N PRO A 63 -9.60 6.60 17.36
CA PRO A 63 -10.75 7.39 16.90
C PRO A 63 -10.38 8.70 16.20
N LYS A 64 -9.13 9.16 16.32
CA LYS A 64 -8.60 10.36 15.66
C LYS A 64 -7.95 10.09 14.29
N LEU A 65 -8.00 8.86 13.81
CA LEU A 65 -7.35 8.42 12.56
C LEU A 65 -8.35 7.86 11.54
N VAL A 66 -9.65 8.03 11.80
CA VAL A 66 -10.72 7.39 11.00
C VAL A 66 -10.86 8.01 9.62
N LYS A 67 -10.57 9.30 9.48
CA LYS A 67 -10.74 10.04 8.23
C LYS A 67 -9.72 9.64 7.16
N TYR A 68 -8.45 9.54 7.54
CA TYR A 68 -7.38 9.18 6.62
C TYR A 68 -7.06 7.69 6.62
N GLY A 69 -7.36 7.00 7.72
CA GLY A 69 -7.09 5.58 7.89
C GLY A 69 -5.78 5.31 8.63
N GLY A 70 -5.51 4.05 8.95
CA GLY A 70 -4.37 3.61 9.74
C GLY A 70 -3.57 2.45 9.14
N ASN A 71 -3.91 1.98 7.94
CA ASN A 71 -3.18 0.92 7.26
C ASN A 71 -1.97 1.44 6.50
N THR A 72 -0.94 0.60 6.41
CA THR A 72 0.30 0.93 5.70
C THR A 72 0.19 0.67 4.20
N SER A 73 1.16 1.13 3.47
CA SER A 73 1.24 1.33 2.03
C SER A 73 0.66 0.20 1.17
N CYS A 74 -0.47 0.48 0.52
CA CYS A 74 -1.05 -0.38 -0.52
C CYS A 74 -1.97 0.47 -1.41
N VAL A 75 -1.71 0.46 -2.71
CA VAL A 75 -2.50 1.19 -3.70
C VAL A 75 -2.78 0.27 -4.89
N SER A 76 -4.02 0.22 -5.40
CA SER A 76 -4.34 -0.53 -6.61
C SER A 76 -4.59 0.40 -7.80
N LEU A 77 -4.12 -0.04 -8.97
CA LEU A 77 -4.47 0.51 -10.27
C LEU A 77 -5.43 -0.48 -10.94
N ASN A 78 -6.64 -0.02 -11.21
CA ASN A 78 -7.69 -0.81 -11.86
C ASN A 78 -7.83 -0.32 -13.30
N ILE A 79 -7.20 -1.08 -14.21
CA ILE A 79 -7.10 -0.78 -15.64
C ILE A 79 -8.00 -1.77 -16.36
N ASP A 80 -9.00 -1.29 -17.10
CA ASP A 80 -9.95 -2.15 -17.81
C ASP A 80 -9.23 -3.10 -18.79
N GLY A 81 -9.51 -4.40 -18.65
CA GLY A 81 -8.92 -5.46 -19.48
C GLY A 81 -7.51 -5.92 -19.04
N VAL A 82 -7.08 -5.52 -17.85
CA VAL A 82 -5.81 -5.93 -17.22
C VAL A 82 -6.07 -6.46 -15.81
N ASP A 83 -5.31 -7.49 -15.40
CA ASP A 83 -5.29 -7.92 -14.00
C ASP A 83 -4.84 -6.75 -13.09
N PRO A 84 -5.35 -6.63 -11.86
CA PRO A 84 -5.00 -5.53 -10.98
C PRO A 84 -3.49 -5.36 -10.82
N VAL A 85 -3.04 -4.10 -10.85
CA VAL A 85 -1.66 -3.73 -10.54
C VAL A 85 -1.64 -3.07 -9.17
N LEU A 86 -0.75 -3.51 -8.30
CA LEU A 86 -0.64 -3.02 -6.92
C LEU A 86 0.70 -2.35 -6.70
N PHE A 87 0.72 -1.23 -5.99
CA PHE A 87 1.91 -0.72 -5.34
C PHE A 87 1.90 -1.18 -3.89
N ASP A 88 2.97 -1.87 -3.48
CA ASP A 88 3.25 -2.37 -2.15
C ASP A 88 2.22 -3.35 -1.54
N LEU A 89 2.66 -4.04 -0.49
CA LEU A 89 1.99 -5.13 0.19
C LEU A 89 1.84 -4.85 1.70
N GLY A 90 1.67 -3.57 2.07
CA GLY A 90 1.42 -3.17 3.45
C GLY A 90 0.07 -3.68 3.98
N THR A 91 -0.31 -3.28 5.19
CA THR A 91 -1.54 -3.81 5.82
C THR A 91 -2.82 -3.46 5.06
N GLY A 92 -2.79 -2.43 4.20
CA GLY A 92 -3.89 -2.10 3.28
C GLY A 92 -4.24 -3.23 2.31
N LEU A 93 -3.29 -4.12 1.99
CA LEU A 93 -3.50 -5.28 1.11
C LEU A 93 -4.65 -6.18 1.57
N ARG A 94 -4.83 -6.34 2.88
CA ARG A 94 -5.95 -7.11 3.44
C ARG A 94 -7.30 -6.56 2.99
N TYR A 95 -7.44 -5.24 2.90
CA TYR A 95 -8.69 -4.61 2.48
C TYR A 95 -8.90 -4.71 0.97
N PHE A 96 -7.85 -4.61 0.18
CA PHE A 96 -7.91 -4.95 -1.24
C PHE A 96 -8.43 -6.37 -1.44
N GLY A 97 -7.93 -7.37 -0.70
CA GLY A 97 -8.41 -8.75 -0.76
C GLY A 97 -9.89 -8.91 -0.39
N GLN A 98 -10.39 -8.12 0.57
CA GLN A 98 -11.81 -8.13 0.94
C GLN A 98 -12.70 -7.41 -0.08
N TRP A 99 -12.15 -6.45 -0.80
CA TRP A 99 -12.84 -5.69 -1.83
C TRP A 99 -13.02 -6.49 -3.13
N LEU A 100 -12.16 -7.47 -3.38
CA LEU A 100 -12.33 -8.46 -4.46
C LEU A 100 -13.51 -9.38 -4.12
N ALA A 101 -14.69 -9.03 -4.63
CA ALA A 101 -15.95 -9.69 -4.30
C ALA A 101 -16.14 -11.07 -4.96
N SER A 102 -15.09 -11.71 -5.51
CA SER A 102 -15.20 -12.97 -6.24
C SER A 102 -14.54 -14.12 -5.49
N ASP A 103 -15.17 -15.30 -5.57
CA ASP A 103 -14.58 -16.59 -5.17
C ASP A 103 -13.61 -17.12 -6.24
N ASP A 104 -13.32 -16.34 -7.28
CA ASP A 104 -12.43 -16.71 -8.36
C ASP A 104 -10.95 -16.53 -7.96
N ALA A 105 -10.09 -17.36 -8.52
CA ALA A 105 -8.66 -17.27 -8.32
C ALA A 105 -8.12 -15.91 -8.81
N LEU A 106 -7.43 -15.18 -7.94
CA LEU A 106 -6.87 -13.87 -8.25
C LEU A 106 -5.60 -13.99 -9.07
N ARG A 107 -5.49 -13.17 -10.11
CA ARG A 107 -4.21 -12.83 -10.74
C ARG A 107 -3.97 -11.35 -10.54
N ALA A 108 -2.75 -10.99 -10.10
CA ALA A 108 -2.37 -9.59 -9.93
C ALA A 108 -0.86 -9.40 -10.09
N THR A 109 -0.46 -8.19 -10.48
CA THR A 109 0.94 -7.76 -10.52
C THR A 109 1.19 -6.79 -9.37
N VAL A 110 2.30 -6.99 -8.66
CA VAL A 110 2.75 -6.12 -7.57
C VAL A 110 4.04 -5.43 -7.99
N LEU A 111 4.09 -4.13 -7.83
CA LEU A 111 5.26 -3.27 -7.98
C LEU A 111 5.71 -2.86 -6.57
N LEU A 112 6.60 -3.65 -5.98
CA LEU A 112 7.07 -3.47 -4.61
C LEU A 112 8.19 -2.45 -4.56
N SER A 113 8.01 -1.39 -3.79
CA SER A 113 9.01 -0.33 -3.65
C SER A 113 10.26 -0.80 -2.92
N HIS A 114 10.12 -1.44 -1.77
CA HIS A 114 11.21 -1.97 -0.95
C HIS A 114 10.71 -2.93 0.14
N LEU A 115 11.61 -3.43 0.98
CA LEU A 115 11.33 -4.51 1.94
C LEU A 115 11.15 -4.06 3.39
N HIS A 116 10.90 -2.77 3.67
CA HIS A 116 10.51 -2.38 5.03
C HIS A 116 9.16 -3.00 5.42
N TRP A 117 8.97 -3.22 6.72
CA TRP A 117 7.81 -3.94 7.25
C TRP A 117 6.46 -3.38 6.80
N ASP A 118 6.33 -2.09 6.79
CA ASP A 118 5.10 -1.40 6.42
C ASP A 118 4.73 -1.53 4.94
N HIS A 119 5.66 -2.04 4.12
CA HIS A 119 5.42 -2.32 2.69
C HIS A 119 5.20 -3.80 2.38
N ILE A 120 5.42 -4.72 3.34
CA ILE A 120 5.35 -6.17 3.09
C ILE A 120 4.46 -6.94 4.07
N GLN A 121 4.14 -6.37 5.21
CA GLN A 121 3.50 -7.10 6.32
C GLN A 121 2.05 -7.53 6.06
N GLY A 122 1.41 -7.03 5.02
CA GLY A 122 0.05 -7.44 4.62
C GLY A 122 0.00 -8.78 3.90
N LEU A 123 1.09 -9.20 3.24
CA LEU A 123 1.12 -10.40 2.42
C LEU A 123 0.70 -11.68 3.16
N PRO A 124 1.15 -11.96 4.41
CA PRO A 124 0.73 -13.15 5.15
C PRO A 124 -0.77 -13.22 5.44
N PHE A 125 -1.47 -12.11 5.36
CA PHE A 125 -2.91 -11.98 5.66
C PHE A 125 -3.76 -11.73 4.42
N PHE A 126 -3.17 -11.90 3.24
CA PHE A 126 -3.85 -11.72 1.96
C PHE A 126 -4.62 -12.98 1.58
N THR A 127 -5.89 -13.02 1.98
CA THR A 127 -6.75 -14.21 1.85
C THR A 127 -6.90 -14.76 0.42
N PRO A 128 -6.85 -13.97 -0.67
CA PRO A 128 -6.88 -14.54 -2.02
C PRO A 128 -5.76 -15.55 -2.31
N LEU A 129 -4.61 -15.45 -1.66
CA LEU A 129 -3.52 -16.44 -1.80
C LEU A 129 -3.82 -17.79 -1.11
N LEU A 130 -4.89 -17.89 -0.33
CA LEU A 130 -5.35 -19.17 0.25
C LEU A 130 -6.22 -19.96 -0.73
N GLN A 131 -6.43 -19.45 -1.95
CA GLN A 131 -7.23 -20.08 -2.99
C GLN A 131 -6.33 -20.66 -4.07
N ASP A 132 -6.57 -21.94 -4.42
CA ASP A 132 -5.88 -22.61 -5.51
C ASP A 132 -6.08 -21.87 -6.85
N GLY A 133 -5.01 -21.72 -7.61
CA GLY A 133 -5.01 -21.00 -8.87
C GLY A 133 -4.78 -19.50 -8.78
N SER A 134 -4.77 -18.92 -7.58
CA SER A 134 -4.35 -17.54 -7.39
C SER A 134 -2.86 -17.36 -7.69
N HIS A 135 -2.49 -16.23 -8.27
CA HIS A 135 -1.14 -15.95 -8.71
C HIS A 135 -0.78 -14.48 -8.58
N LEU A 136 0.26 -14.19 -7.80
CA LEU A 136 0.90 -12.88 -7.75
C LEU A 136 2.22 -12.90 -8.49
N THR A 137 2.46 -11.91 -9.34
CA THR A 137 3.78 -11.61 -9.88
C THR A 137 4.31 -10.36 -9.16
N VAL A 138 5.36 -10.52 -8.35
CA VAL A 138 5.92 -9.45 -7.52
C VAL A 138 7.23 -8.96 -8.13
N TYR A 139 7.23 -7.78 -8.71
CA TYR A 139 8.44 -7.04 -9.11
C TYR A 139 8.94 -6.25 -7.92
N GLY A 140 10.22 -6.30 -7.62
CA GLY A 140 10.80 -5.56 -6.50
C GLY A 140 12.31 -5.37 -6.63
N PRO A 141 12.94 -4.60 -5.74
CA PRO A 141 14.36 -4.25 -5.86
C PRO A 141 15.27 -5.46 -5.66
N VAL A 142 16.35 -5.50 -6.45
CA VAL A 142 17.48 -6.40 -6.18
C VAL A 142 17.96 -6.21 -4.74
N GLN A 143 18.41 -7.29 -4.10
CA GLN A 143 18.88 -7.27 -2.74
C GLN A 143 20.41 -7.27 -2.68
N GLU A 144 20.97 -6.91 -1.51
CA GLU A 144 22.41 -6.91 -1.30
C GLU A 144 22.94 -8.32 -1.04
N GLY A 145 24.17 -8.58 -1.45
CA GLY A 145 24.87 -9.84 -1.24
C GLY A 145 24.22 -11.01 -1.98
N ASP A 146 24.05 -12.15 -1.29
CA ASP A 146 23.45 -13.38 -1.85
C ASP A 146 21.93 -13.47 -1.58
N LEU A 147 21.32 -12.40 -1.09
CA LEU A 147 19.88 -12.39 -0.82
C LEU A 147 19.10 -12.17 -2.13
N THR A 148 18.00 -12.89 -2.27
CA THR A 148 17.00 -12.65 -3.30
C THR A 148 15.71 -12.17 -2.67
N LEU A 149 14.89 -11.46 -3.46
CA LEU A 149 13.55 -11.02 -3.03
C LEU A 149 12.76 -12.21 -2.46
N GLN A 150 12.73 -13.36 -3.17
CA GLN A 150 12.10 -14.58 -2.73
C GLN A 150 12.68 -15.08 -1.39
N SER A 151 14.00 -15.07 -1.22
CA SER A 151 14.63 -15.56 -0.01
C SER A 151 14.30 -14.72 1.23
N VAL A 152 14.16 -13.40 1.05
CA VAL A 152 13.75 -12.50 2.14
C VAL A 152 12.32 -12.80 2.57
N PHE A 153 11.38 -12.90 1.63
CA PHE A 153 9.99 -13.26 1.96
C PHE A 153 9.88 -14.65 2.61
N ALA A 154 10.54 -15.67 2.07
CA ALA A 154 10.56 -17.03 2.63
C ALA A 154 11.18 -17.08 4.04
N ASN A 155 12.18 -16.24 4.32
CA ASN A 155 12.75 -16.13 5.65
C ASN A 155 11.90 -15.35 6.66
N THR A 156 11.05 -14.47 6.18
CA THR A 156 10.17 -13.64 6.99
C THR A 156 8.84 -14.36 7.29
N ILE A 157 8.27 -15.05 6.30
CA ILE A 157 6.97 -15.73 6.42
C ILE A 157 7.22 -17.23 6.69
N LYS A 158 7.59 -17.53 7.92
CA LYS A 158 7.82 -18.91 8.41
C LYS A 158 7.82 -18.99 9.94
N PRO A 159 7.68 -20.17 10.53
CA PRO A 159 7.86 -20.35 11.97
C PRO A 159 9.26 -19.90 12.45
N PRO A 160 9.38 -19.30 13.63
CA PRO A 160 8.31 -19.04 14.61
C PRO A 160 7.57 -17.72 14.40
N ILE A 161 7.93 -16.90 13.39
CA ILE A 161 7.34 -15.56 13.16
C ILE A 161 5.92 -15.68 12.59
N PHE A 162 5.74 -16.62 11.65
CA PHE A 162 4.44 -16.92 11.06
C PHE A 162 4.17 -18.43 11.13
N PRO A 163 2.91 -18.91 11.30
CA PRO A 163 2.63 -20.31 11.59
C PRO A 163 2.87 -21.27 10.42
N VAL A 164 2.90 -20.77 9.18
CA VAL A 164 3.13 -21.56 7.98
C VAL A 164 4.28 -20.99 7.16
N HIS A 165 4.87 -21.83 6.30
CA HIS A 165 5.86 -21.35 5.33
C HIS A 165 5.20 -20.73 4.12
N LEU A 166 5.84 -19.72 3.53
CA LEU A 166 5.37 -19.03 2.33
C LEU A 166 5.04 -20.01 1.20
N GLU A 167 5.93 -20.99 0.98
CA GLU A 167 5.82 -21.99 -0.10
C GLU A 167 4.68 -22.99 0.10
N THR A 168 4.03 -22.98 1.27
CA THR A 168 2.88 -23.86 1.55
C THR A 168 1.53 -23.18 1.30
N LEU A 169 1.53 -21.93 0.88
CA LEU A 169 0.31 -21.25 0.46
C LEU A 169 -0.21 -21.87 -0.83
N PRO A 170 -1.54 -22.06 -1.00
CA PRO A 170 -2.12 -22.63 -2.22
C PRO A 170 -1.89 -21.77 -3.47
N GLY A 171 -1.92 -20.45 -3.33
CA GLY A 171 -1.63 -19.50 -4.41
C GLY A 171 -0.14 -19.41 -4.71
N LEU A 172 0.19 -19.17 -5.98
CA LEU A 172 1.56 -19.00 -6.45
C LEU A 172 2.04 -17.56 -6.30
N ILE A 173 3.34 -17.40 -6.02
CA ILE A 173 3.99 -16.09 -6.04
C ILE A 173 5.28 -16.21 -6.83
N ASP A 174 5.38 -15.47 -7.93
CA ASP A 174 6.61 -15.29 -8.68
C ASP A 174 7.28 -13.99 -8.25
N PHE A 175 8.55 -14.06 -7.88
CA PHE A 175 9.36 -12.89 -7.54
C PHE A 175 10.32 -12.56 -8.67
N ILE A 176 10.27 -11.31 -9.14
CA ILE A 176 11.11 -10.80 -10.23
C ILE A 176 11.88 -9.60 -9.69
N GLU A 177 13.18 -9.72 -9.62
CA GLU A 177 14.04 -8.61 -9.20
C GLU A 177 14.26 -7.63 -10.34
N CYS A 178 14.11 -6.35 -10.05
CA CYS A 178 14.35 -5.27 -11.01
C CYS A 178 15.13 -4.12 -10.35
N TRP A 179 15.81 -3.38 -11.24
CA TRP A 179 16.58 -2.19 -10.89
C TRP A 179 16.68 -1.32 -12.13
N GLN A 180 16.50 -0.09 -12.19
CA GLN A 180 16.66 0.73 -13.41
C GLN A 180 16.05 0.11 -14.70
N ASN A 181 14.90 -0.58 -14.59
CA ASN A 181 14.28 -1.33 -15.66
C ASN A 181 13.08 -0.60 -16.28
N GLU A 182 12.83 -0.92 -17.54
CA GLU A 182 11.58 -0.62 -18.24
C GLU A 182 11.02 -1.93 -18.79
N PHE A 183 9.75 -2.17 -18.59
CA PHE A 183 9.07 -3.38 -19.03
C PHE A 183 7.58 -3.13 -19.22
N SER A 184 6.93 -3.99 -19.97
CA SER A 184 5.49 -3.95 -20.17
C SER A 184 4.82 -5.13 -19.49
N ILE A 185 3.68 -4.87 -18.87
CA ILE A 185 2.76 -5.85 -18.30
C ILE A 185 1.38 -5.65 -18.93
N GLY A 186 0.41 -6.45 -18.51
CA GLY A 186 -0.95 -6.39 -19.09
C GLY A 186 -1.11 -7.34 -20.27
N THR A 187 -1.84 -6.90 -21.28
CA THR A 187 -2.14 -7.71 -22.48
C THR A 187 -1.68 -6.99 -23.74
N ASP A 188 -1.57 -7.75 -24.88
CA ASP A 188 -1.28 -7.13 -26.18
C ASP A 188 -2.30 -6.05 -26.58
N ALA A 189 -3.55 -6.21 -26.13
CA ALA A 189 -4.63 -5.25 -26.40
C ALA A 189 -4.58 -4.02 -25.47
N VAL A 190 -4.07 -4.19 -24.25
CA VAL A 190 -3.95 -3.14 -23.24
C VAL A 190 -2.57 -3.26 -22.59
N PRO A 191 -1.52 -2.75 -23.24
CA PRO A 191 -0.20 -2.71 -22.63
C PRO A 191 -0.15 -1.71 -21.49
N VAL A 192 0.57 -2.08 -20.43
CA VAL A 192 0.85 -1.24 -19.27
C VAL A 192 2.35 -1.08 -19.18
N GLU A 193 2.84 0.10 -19.52
CA GLU A 193 4.27 0.40 -19.49
C GLU A 193 4.71 0.76 -18.08
N VAL A 194 5.73 0.09 -17.60
CA VAL A 194 6.30 0.27 -16.26
C VAL A 194 7.75 0.71 -16.36
N MET A 195 8.09 1.81 -15.71
CA MET A 195 9.46 2.26 -15.50
C MET A 195 9.77 2.16 -14.01
N ALA A 196 10.84 1.48 -13.65
CA ALA A 196 11.40 1.39 -12.31
C ALA A 196 12.74 2.12 -12.25
N ARG A 197 12.93 2.97 -11.25
CA ARG A 197 14.21 3.65 -10.97
C ARG A 197 14.51 3.56 -9.48
N SER A 198 15.79 3.44 -9.16
CA SER A 198 16.27 3.61 -7.80
C SER A 198 16.03 5.04 -7.36
N ILE A 199 15.52 5.20 -6.15
CA ILE A 199 15.30 6.49 -5.50
C ILE A 199 16.01 6.55 -4.15
N PRO A 200 16.41 7.75 -3.68
CA PRO A 200 17.03 7.92 -2.38
C PRO A 200 16.12 7.46 -1.24
N HIS A 201 16.60 6.48 -0.47
CA HIS A 201 15.98 5.98 0.75
C HIS A 201 17.00 5.13 1.53
N VAL A 202 16.62 4.59 2.69
CA VAL A 202 17.43 3.64 3.46
C VAL A 202 17.25 2.23 2.88
N GLY A 203 18.32 1.67 2.30
CA GLY A 203 18.27 0.39 1.56
C GLY A 203 17.87 0.54 0.11
N ASN A 204 17.86 -0.59 -0.62
CA ASN A 204 17.50 -0.61 -2.02
C ASN A 204 16.01 -0.35 -2.23
N THR A 205 15.70 0.80 -2.80
CA THR A 205 14.33 1.29 -2.96
C THR A 205 14.06 1.72 -4.40
N LEU A 206 12.89 1.34 -4.91
CA LEU A 206 12.40 1.69 -6.23
C LEU A 206 11.23 2.67 -6.13
N GLY A 207 11.26 3.67 -6.99
CA GLY A 207 10.05 4.34 -7.42
C GLY A 207 9.56 3.72 -8.73
N TYR A 208 8.29 3.88 -9.02
CA TYR A 208 7.65 3.37 -10.23
C TYR A 208 6.89 4.46 -10.98
N ARG A 209 6.91 4.36 -12.31
CA ARG A 209 6.03 5.08 -13.21
C ARG A 209 5.25 4.06 -14.02
N VAL A 210 3.92 4.17 -14.00
CA VAL A 210 3.01 3.30 -14.75
C VAL A 210 2.22 4.15 -15.73
N THR A 211 2.27 3.77 -17.01
CA THR A 211 1.53 4.44 -18.08
C THR A 211 0.62 3.44 -18.79
N ALA A 212 -0.67 3.73 -18.83
CA ALA A 212 -1.68 2.93 -19.50
C ALA A 212 -2.86 3.80 -19.92
N ARG A 213 -3.59 3.43 -20.98
CA ARG A 213 -4.81 4.13 -21.38
C ARG A 213 -4.65 5.66 -21.45
N GLY A 214 -3.49 6.16 -21.90
CA GLY A 214 -3.22 7.59 -22.02
C GLY A 214 -2.98 8.33 -20.71
N ALA A 215 -2.95 7.66 -19.57
CA ALA A 215 -2.72 8.22 -18.25
C ALA A 215 -1.43 7.70 -17.61
N THR A 216 -0.85 8.51 -16.73
CA THR A 216 0.41 8.19 -16.06
C THR A 216 0.32 8.43 -14.56
N VAL A 217 0.68 7.40 -13.78
CA VAL A 217 0.84 7.45 -12.32
C VAL A 217 2.31 7.24 -11.96
N ALA A 218 2.86 8.09 -11.11
CA ALA A 218 4.18 7.90 -10.49
C ALA A 218 4.01 7.61 -8.99
N TYR A 219 4.77 6.62 -8.47
CA TYR A 219 4.71 6.18 -7.09
C TYR A 219 6.10 6.23 -6.45
N LEU A 220 6.27 7.12 -5.48
CA LEU A 220 7.47 7.34 -4.69
C LEU A 220 7.07 7.40 -3.20
N SER A 221 6.68 6.25 -2.61
CA SER A 221 6.14 6.17 -1.25
C SER A 221 7.15 6.62 -0.20
N ASP A 222 8.41 6.26 -0.38
CA ASP A 222 9.52 6.54 0.54
C ASP A 222 10.64 7.20 -0.25
N HIS A 223 10.67 8.52 -0.19
CA HIS A 223 11.62 9.32 -0.94
C HIS A 223 12.36 10.29 -0.02
N GLN A 224 13.62 9.98 0.23
CA GLN A 224 14.50 10.79 1.07
C GLN A 224 14.87 12.09 0.36
N MET A 225 14.44 13.23 0.91
CA MET A 225 14.99 14.51 0.49
C MET A 225 16.44 14.67 0.98
N PRO A 226 17.25 15.58 0.38
CA PRO A 226 18.61 15.84 0.85
C PRO A 226 18.67 16.09 2.35
N VAL A 227 19.56 15.37 3.06
CA VAL A 227 19.63 15.38 4.53
C VAL A 227 20.01 16.76 5.12
N ASP A 228 20.61 17.63 4.32
CA ASP A 228 20.92 19.03 4.66
C ASP A 228 19.72 19.97 4.49
N GLY A 229 18.58 19.45 4.04
CA GLY A 229 17.36 20.22 3.80
C GLY A 229 17.36 21.05 2.52
N SER A 230 18.34 20.85 1.63
CA SER A 230 18.37 21.54 0.33
C SER A 230 17.30 21.02 -0.63
N LEU A 231 16.94 21.83 -1.64
CA LEU A 231 15.95 21.49 -2.66
C LEU A 231 16.63 20.85 -3.89
N GLY A 232 17.21 19.67 -3.69
CA GLY A 232 17.72 18.83 -4.78
C GLY A 232 16.85 17.61 -4.96
N VAL A 233 16.56 17.20 -6.21
CA VAL A 233 15.87 15.96 -6.51
C VAL A 233 16.77 15.03 -7.31
N ASP A 234 16.76 13.75 -6.96
CA ASP A 234 17.48 12.72 -7.70
C ASP A 234 16.98 12.64 -9.15
N ALA A 235 17.88 12.36 -10.10
CA ALA A 235 17.54 12.33 -11.52
C ALA A 235 16.54 11.23 -11.85
N GLY A 236 16.67 10.03 -11.24
CA GLY A 236 15.73 8.91 -11.41
C GLY A 236 14.36 9.24 -10.84
N ALA A 237 14.32 9.84 -9.64
CA ALA A 237 13.07 10.30 -9.03
C ALA A 237 12.36 11.35 -9.90
N LEU A 238 13.11 12.33 -10.43
CA LEU A 238 12.55 13.34 -11.33
C LEU A 238 12.06 12.75 -12.65
N GLU A 239 12.79 11.76 -13.21
CA GLU A 239 12.39 11.05 -14.44
C GLU A 239 11.04 10.35 -14.26
N LEU A 240 10.84 9.65 -13.15
CA LEU A 240 9.58 8.98 -12.82
C LEU A 240 8.41 9.96 -12.73
N CYS A 241 8.63 11.09 -12.06
CA CYS A 241 7.57 12.08 -11.78
C CYS A 241 7.18 12.93 -13.00
N ARG A 242 8.06 13.04 -14.02
CA ARG A 242 7.90 14.02 -15.12
C ARG A 242 6.57 13.92 -15.83
N GLY A 243 5.76 15.01 -15.73
CA GLY A 243 4.47 15.15 -16.40
C GLY A 243 3.44 14.08 -15.99
N ALA A 244 3.57 13.46 -14.80
CA ALA A 244 2.60 12.49 -14.31
C ALA A 244 1.22 13.16 -14.14
N ASP A 245 0.16 12.44 -14.51
CA ASP A 245 -1.20 12.86 -14.21
C ASP A 245 -1.48 12.81 -12.72
N LEU A 246 -0.94 11.77 -12.04
CA LEU A 246 -0.93 11.64 -10.60
C LEU A 246 0.47 11.27 -10.11
N LEU A 247 1.00 12.05 -9.18
CA LEU A 247 2.18 11.71 -8.38
C LEU A 247 1.72 11.31 -6.98
N ILE A 248 1.98 10.07 -6.57
CA ILE A 248 1.82 9.57 -5.20
C ILE A 248 3.19 9.65 -4.55
N HIS A 249 3.35 10.50 -3.54
CA HIS A 249 4.68 10.84 -3.02
C HIS A 249 4.72 10.84 -1.50
N ASP A 250 5.85 10.40 -0.95
CA ASP A 250 6.21 10.58 0.46
C ASP A 250 5.92 12.00 0.91
N ALA A 251 5.26 12.14 2.04
CA ALA A 251 4.95 13.41 2.66
C ALA A 251 4.89 13.25 4.19
N GLN A 252 5.85 12.49 4.74
CA GLN A 252 5.77 12.04 6.12
C GLN A 252 5.98 13.17 7.13
N TYR A 253 6.90 14.10 6.88
CA TYR A 253 7.36 15.03 7.90
C TYR A 253 6.93 16.48 7.68
N THR A 254 6.78 17.18 8.81
CA THR A 254 6.89 18.63 8.87
C THR A 254 8.38 19.04 8.88
N PRO A 255 8.74 20.29 8.57
CA PRO A 255 10.14 20.75 8.65
C PRO A 255 10.78 20.55 10.04
N SER A 256 10.00 20.72 11.10
CA SER A 256 10.48 20.54 12.47
C SER A 256 10.73 19.09 12.84
N GLU A 257 10.01 18.15 12.26
CA GLU A 257 10.22 16.69 12.40
C GLU A 257 11.41 16.26 11.57
N PHE A 258 11.50 16.69 10.33
CA PHE A 258 12.63 16.43 9.45
C PHE A 258 13.97 16.87 10.07
N ALA A 259 14.02 18.04 10.69
CA ALA A 259 15.23 18.51 11.36
C ALA A 259 15.78 17.54 12.43
N ARG A 260 14.93 16.66 12.98
CA ARG A 260 15.30 15.63 13.98
C ARG A 260 15.46 14.23 13.38
N LYS A 261 14.95 14.01 12.17
CA LYS A 261 14.83 12.69 11.50
C LYS A 261 15.36 12.74 10.06
N SER A 262 16.24 13.69 9.73
CA SER A 262 16.65 13.98 8.34
C SER A 262 17.29 12.81 7.59
N ASN A 263 17.76 11.79 8.30
CA ASN A 263 18.37 10.58 7.74
C ASN A 263 17.49 9.32 7.89
N TRP A 264 16.18 9.49 8.11
CA TRP A 264 15.27 8.36 8.30
C TRP A 264 14.62 7.86 6.99
N GLY A 265 14.97 8.44 5.86
CA GLY A 265 14.53 7.93 4.56
C GLY A 265 13.32 8.66 3.96
N HIS A 266 12.89 9.79 4.54
CA HIS A 266 11.66 10.48 4.15
C HIS A 266 11.87 11.94 3.82
N CYS A 267 10.79 12.62 3.43
CA CYS A 267 10.83 14.03 3.10
C CYS A 267 9.77 14.85 3.85
N THR A 268 9.83 16.18 3.65
CA THR A 268 8.77 17.07 4.13
C THR A 268 7.63 17.19 3.11
N ILE A 269 6.46 17.58 3.60
CA ILE A 269 5.28 17.86 2.77
C ILE A 269 5.60 18.95 1.75
N GLU A 270 6.32 20.00 2.15
CA GLU A 270 6.72 21.10 1.27
C GLU A 270 7.66 20.64 0.15
N TYR A 271 8.57 19.71 0.47
CA TYR A 271 9.46 19.10 -0.52
C TYR A 271 8.66 18.29 -1.55
N ALA A 272 7.66 17.50 -1.12
CA ALA A 272 6.79 16.76 -2.03
C ALA A 272 6.05 17.69 -3.02
N VAL A 273 5.50 18.80 -2.52
CA VAL A 273 4.86 19.82 -3.37
C VAL A 273 5.83 20.44 -4.35
N TRP A 274 7.06 20.73 -3.89
CA TRP A 274 8.11 21.28 -4.74
C TRP A 274 8.54 20.27 -5.83
N VAL A 275 8.75 18.98 -5.49
CA VAL A 275 9.07 17.93 -6.48
C VAL A 275 7.97 17.82 -7.53
N ALA A 276 6.71 17.78 -7.12
CA ALA A 276 5.57 17.74 -8.04
C ALA A 276 5.59 18.91 -9.04
N ALA A 277 5.87 20.12 -8.55
CA ALA A 277 5.97 21.30 -9.40
C ALA A 277 7.17 21.25 -10.36
N GLN A 278 8.36 20.80 -9.89
CA GLN A 278 9.55 20.64 -10.73
C GLN A 278 9.34 19.59 -11.84
N ALA A 279 8.60 18.54 -11.52
CA ALA A 279 8.27 17.49 -12.47
C ALA A 279 7.15 17.88 -13.44
N GLY A 280 6.39 18.91 -13.18
CA GLY A 280 5.19 19.28 -13.94
C GLY A 280 4.06 18.25 -13.76
N ALA A 281 3.99 17.59 -12.59
CA ALA A 281 2.89 16.70 -12.26
C ALA A 281 1.58 17.49 -12.12
N LYS A 282 0.46 16.91 -12.61
CA LYS A 282 -0.85 17.62 -12.55
C LYS A 282 -1.45 17.55 -11.16
N GLN A 283 -1.41 16.35 -10.54
CA GLN A 283 -1.94 16.09 -9.21
C GLN A 283 -0.86 15.48 -8.31
N LEU A 284 -0.88 15.84 -7.03
CA LEU A 284 -0.04 15.26 -5.98
C LEU A 284 -0.93 14.67 -4.88
N ALA A 285 -0.81 13.37 -4.67
CA ALA A 285 -1.31 12.69 -3.49
C ALA A 285 -0.21 12.68 -2.42
N LEU A 286 -0.40 13.41 -1.33
CA LEU A 286 0.42 13.30 -0.14
C LEU A 286 0.18 11.91 0.46
N PHE A 287 1.24 11.13 0.59
CA PHE A 287 1.18 9.73 0.97
C PHE A 287 2.14 9.43 2.12
N HIS A 288 2.11 8.22 2.66
CA HIS A 288 3.01 7.77 3.71
C HIS A 288 2.95 8.64 4.98
N HIS A 289 1.72 8.97 5.43
CA HIS A 289 1.49 9.87 6.58
C HIS A 289 2.14 9.34 7.85
N ASP A 290 2.83 10.22 8.60
CA ASP A 290 3.42 9.87 9.91
C ASP A 290 2.33 9.30 10.84
N PRO A 291 2.56 8.15 11.51
CA PRO A 291 1.56 7.54 12.39
C PRO A 291 1.17 8.41 13.59
N THR A 292 1.94 9.45 13.90
CA THR A 292 1.64 10.41 14.97
C THR A 292 0.75 11.58 14.50
N HIS A 293 0.56 11.76 13.18
CA HIS A 293 -0.30 12.80 12.62
C HIS A 293 -1.76 12.33 12.67
N ASP A 294 -2.56 12.91 13.55
CA ASP A 294 -3.99 12.65 13.61
C ASP A 294 -4.76 13.36 12.46
N ASP A 295 -6.05 13.04 12.30
CA ASP A 295 -6.89 13.59 11.24
C ASP A 295 -6.91 15.13 11.24
N ALA A 296 -6.96 15.75 12.42
CA ALA A 296 -6.99 17.21 12.55
C ALA A 296 -5.66 17.84 12.10
N MET A 297 -4.53 17.22 12.44
CA MET A 297 -3.22 17.66 11.99
C MET A 297 -3.07 17.49 10.48
N LEU A 298 -3.47 16.35 9.91
CA LEU A 298 -3.43 16.12 8.47
C LEU A 298 -4.32 17.11 7.70
N ASP A 299 -5.48 17.51 8.26
CA ASP A 299 -6.33 18.53 7.64
C ASP A 299 -5.61 19.87 7.51
N VAL A 300 -4.92 20.32 8.55
CA VAL A 300 -4.15 21.57 8.55
C VAL A 300 -2.99 21.48 7.56
N LEU A 301 -2.19 20.41 7.63
CA LEU A 301 -1.03 20.20 6.75
C LEU A 301 -1.45 20.12 5.27
N THR A 302 -2.57 19.45 5.00
CA THR A 302 -3.14 19.36 3.65
C THR A 302 -3.59 20.72 3.13
N ALA A 303 -4.26 21.52 3.96
CA ALA A 303 -4.70 22.86 3.57
C ALA A 303 -3.53 23.79 3.23
N ASP A 304 -2.43 23.68 3.98
CA ASP A 304 -1.20 24.42 3.72
C ASP A 304 -0.51 23.94 2.43
N ALA A 305 -0.41 22.62 2.22
CA ALA A 305 0.11 22.05 0.98
C ALA A 305 -0.71 22.42 -0.24
N GLN A 306 -2.04 22.43 -0.14
CA GLN A 306 -2.95 22.87 -1.20
C GLN A 306 -2.75 24.36 -1.56
N ARG A 307 -2.50 25.22 -0.57
CA ARG A 307 -2.18 26.63 -0.83
C ARG A 307 -0.91 26.78 -1.64
N CYS A 308 0.19 26.09 -1.20
CA CYS A 308 1.45 26.10 -1.93
C CYS A 308 1.30 25.47 -3.33
N GLY A 309 0.57 24.36 -3.45
CA GLY A 309 0.34 23.69 -4.73
C GLY A 309 -0.38 24.60 -5.75
N ARG A 310 -1.41 25.35 -5.33
CA ARG A 310 -2.10 26.32 -6.20
C ARG A 310 -1.16 27.41 -6.75
N GLU A 311 -0.24 27.88 -5.92
CA GLU A 311 0.77 28.87 -6.35
C GLU A 311 1.76 28.30 -7.37
N LEU A 312 2.00 26.99 -7.32
CA LEU A 312 2.94 26.27 -8.18
C LEU A 312 2.25 25.54 -9.35
N GLY A 313 0.92 25.60 -9.46
CA GLY A 313 0.16 24.97 -10.53
C GLY A 313 -0.05 23.47 -10.36
N VAL A 314 0.01 22.94 -9.12
CA VAL A 314 -0.20 21.53 -8.78
C VAL A 314 -1.47 21.39 -7.95
N GLU A 315 -2.36 20.48 -8.33
CA GLU A 315 -3.50 20.07 -7.49
C GLU A 315 -3.02 19.12 -6.40
N VAL A 316 -3.24 19.44 -5.12
CA VAL A 316 -2.74 18.67 -3.98
C VAL A 316 -3.88 18.11 -3.15
N PHE A 317 -3.81 16.85 -2.76
CA PHE A 317 -4.70 16.25 -1.76
C PHE A 317 -3.92 15.27 -0.87
N ALA A 318 -4.41 15.02 0.33
CA ALA A 318 -3.90 13.93 1.16
C ALA A 318 -4.65 12.64 0.81
N ALA A 319 -3.90 11.58 0.52
CA ALA A 319 -4.47 10.26 0.28
C ALA A 319 -5.16 9.73 1.54
N ARG A 320 -6.27 9.01 1.37
CA ARG A 320 -7.01 8.37 2.46
C ARG A 320 -7.49 6.98 2.06
N GLU A 321 -7.60 6.11 3.02
CA GLU A 321 -8.12 4.76 2.80
C GLU A 321 -9.53 4.77 2.22
N GLY A 322 -9.78 3.87 1.25
CA GLY A 322 -11.04 3.76 0.54
C GLY A 322 -11.27 4.83 -0.51
N GLN A 323 -10.36 5.78 -0.69
CA GLN A 323 -10.47 6.79 -1.75
C GLN A 323 -10.10 6.18 -3.09
N THR A 324 -10.99 6.34 -4.08
CA THR A 324 -10.72 6.04 -5.48
C THR A 324 -10.75 7.34 -6.28
N ILE A 325 -9.79 7.50 -7.16
CA ILE A 325 -9.72 8.63 -8.10
C ILE A 325 -9.52 8.12 -9.52
N ARG A 326 -10.13 8.79 -10.49
CA ARG A 326 -9.90 8.56 -11.92
C ARG A 326 -8.68 9.36 -12.36
N VAL A 327 -7.75 8.72 -13.06
CA VAL A 327 -6.55 9.34 -13.62
C VAL A 327 -6.63 9.24 -15.14
N GLY A 328 -6.47 10.37 -15.84
CA GLY A 328 -6.69 10.47 -17.29
C GLY A 328 -8.16 10.68 -17.65
N GLY A 329 -8.45 11.03 -18.89
CA GLY A 329 -9.79 11.33 -19.43
C GLY A 329 -9.99 12.79 -19.76
#